data_93b20170cdeeeb7ed59b86f53f809882
#
_entry.id   93b20170cdeeeb7ed59b86f53f809882
#
_cell.length_a   1.000
_cell.length_b   1.000
_cell.length_c   1.000
_cell.angle_alpha   90.00
_cell.angle_beta   90.00
_cell.angle_gamma   90.00
#
_symmetry.space_group_name_H-M   'P 1'
#
loop_
_entity.id
_entity.type
_entity.pdbx_description
1 polymer ?
#
loop_
_entity_poly.entity_id
_entity_poly.type
_entity_poly.pdbx_seq_one_letter_code
_entity_poly.pdbx_strand_id
1 'polypeptide(L)'
;IVDQFKNTIRNDLQANGIILEVEEFDFDVYTIPMHKSEWSSMLFNLYSNSRKAIRRKCIEGKILIEIGINDKYVFLRFNDNGDGIPEKNKHRVFNAFFSTSTPASFDAPQNEQLVGTGLGLKIIKDIVGSYKGTIKVVTPTDGYASCFEIKIPKNIS
;
A
#
# COMPACT_ATOMS: atom_id res chain seq x y z
N ILE A 1 -1.70 9.36 12.05
CA ILE A 1 -0.67 8.54 11.36
C ILE A 1 -0.70 8.81 9.87
N VAL A 2 -1.85 8.71 9.21
CA VAL A 2 -1.95 8.92 7.75
C VAL A 2 -1.56 10.35 7.36
N ASP A 3 -1.98 11.38 8.10
CA ASP A 3 -1.57 12.76 7.85
C ASP A 3 -0.05 12.95 7.98
N GLN A 4 0.55 12.34 8.99
CA GLN A 4 2.00 12.37 9.17
C GLN A 4 2.71 11.69 8.00
N PHE A 5 2.21 10.55 7.56
CA PHE A 5 2.71 9.85 6.37
C PHE A 5 2.61 10.73 5.12
N LYS A 6 1.43 11.32 4.84
CA LYS A 6 1.20 12.23 3.70
C LYS A 6 2.17 13.41 3.71
N ASN A 7 2.40 14.01 4.87
CA ASN A 7 3.37 15.10 5.02
C ASN A 7 4.81 14.65 4.73
N THR A 8 5.18 13.45 5.19
CA THR A 8 6.53 12.91 4.99
C THR A 8 6.84 12.67 3.52
N ILE A 9 5.88 12.18 2.72
CA ILE A 9 6.08 11.87 1.30
C ILE A 9 5.72 13.01 0.35
N ARG A 10 5.34 14.19 0.85
CA ARG A 10 4.85 15.32 0.04
C ARG A 10 5.77 15.66 -1.13
N ASN A 11 7.06 15.80 -0.87
CA ASN A 11 8.04 16.15 -1.90
C ASN A 11 8.19 15.04 -2.95
N ASP A 12 8.14 13.79 -2.51
CA ASP A 12 8.20 12.64 -3.42
C ASP A 12 6.95 12.53 -4.30
N LEU A 13 5.77 12.81 -3.75
CA LEU A 13 4.52 12.89 -4.51
C LEU A 13 4.62 13.94 -5.63
N GLN A 14 5.09 15.15 -5.31
CA GLN A 14 5.28 16.22 -6.27
C GLN A 14 6.29 15.84 -7.35
N ALA A 15 7.44 15.29 -6.96
CA ALA A 15 8.49 14.87 -7.89
C ALA A 15 8.04 13.77 -8.85
N ASN A 16 7.09 12.94 -8.47
CA ASN A 16 6.57 11.82 -9.28
C ASN A 16 5.22 12.14 -9.95
N GLY A 17 4.67 13.34 -9.81
CA GLY A 17 3.38 13.71 -10.38
C GLY A 17 2.23 12.86 -9.85
N ILE A 18 2.21 12.60 -8.54
CA ILE A 18 1.20 11.76 -7.88
C ILE A 18 0.33 12.64 -6.97
N ILE A 19 -0.98 12.52 -7.15
CA ILE A 19 -1.98 13.11 -6.26
C ILE A 19 -2.41 12.05 -5.26
N LEU A 20 -2.33 12.37 -3.96
CA LEU A 20 -2.79 11.50 -2.88
C LEU A 20 -3.95 12.13 -2.15
N GLU A 21 -5.07 11.43 -2.15
CA GLU A 21 -6.30 11.77 -1.42
C GLU A 21 -6.53 10.79 -0.26
N VAL A 22 -7.17 11.28 0.80
CA VAL A 22 -7.55 10.47 1.97
C VAL A 22 -9.02 10.69 2.24
N GLU A 23 -9.77 9.61 2.29
CA GLU A 23 -11.19 9.61 2.68
C GLU A 23 -11.36 8.85 3.98
N GLU A 24 -11.90 9.53 4.98
CA GLU A 24 -12.24 8.95 6.28
C GLU A 24 -13.77 8.84 6.37
N PHE A 25 -14.29 7.62 6.45
CA PHE A 25 -15.72 7.37 6.51
C PHE A 25 -16.29 7.51 7.92
N ASP A 26 -15.44 7.46 8.94
CA ASP A 26 -15.80 7.56 10.35
C ASP A 26 -14.89 8.52 11.10
N PHE A 27 -15.44 9.22 12.07
CA PHE A 27 -14.66 10.04 12.99
C PHE A 27 -14.02 9.16 14.06
N ASP A 28 -12.81 9.53 14.49
CA ASP A 28 -12.11 8.88 15.61
C ASP A 28 -11.89 7.36 15.41
N VAL A 29 -11.35 6.98 14.25
CA VAL A 29 -11.00 5.59 13.98
C VAL A 29 -9.72 5.21 14.74
N TYR A 30 -9.87 4.34 15.73
CA TYR A 30 -8.75 3.81 16.51
C TYR A 30 -8.60 2.30 16.28
N THR A 31 -7.36 1.88 16.08
CA THR A 31 -7.01 0.46 16.10
C THR A 31 -6.68 0.00 17.52
N ILE A 32 -6.58 -1.31 17.71
CA ILE A 32 -5.85 -1.85 18.86
C ILE A 32 -4.44 -1.24 18.91
N PRO A 33 -3.78 -1.17 20.08
CA PRO A 33 -2.45 -0.62 20.19
C PRO A 33 -1.46 -1.28 19.21
N MET A 34 -0.93 -0.47 18.30
CA MET A 34 0.10 -0.85 17.34
C MET A 34 1.21 0.19 17.36
N HIS A 35 2.44 -0.22 17.08
CA HIS A 35 3.55 0.72 16.99
C HIS A 35 3.40 1.64 15.77
N LYS A 36 3.69 2.93 15.95
CA LYS A 36 3.67 3.89 14.83
C LYS A 36 4.61 3.49 13.70
N SER A 37 5.75 2.87 14.03
CA SER A 37 6.71 2.36 13.05
C SER A 37 6.14 1.25 12.18
N GLU A 38 5.25 0.42 12.69
CA GLU A 38 4.58 -0.64 11.91
C GLU A 38 3.63 -0.03 10.89
N TRP A 39 2.80 0.94 11.30
CA TRP A 39 1.94 1.69 10.38
C TRP A 39 2.75 2.42 9.31
N SER A 40 3.85 3.09 9.71
CA SER A 40 4.73 3.77 8.76
C SER A 40 5.32 2.78 7.77
N SER A 41 5.81 1.63 8.24
CA SER A 41 6.36 0.58 7.38
C SER A 41 5.34 0.07 6.37
N MET A 42 4.10 -0.20 6.80
CA MET A 42 3.04 -0.66 5.91
C MET A 42 2.70 0.38 4.83
N LEU A 43 2.48 1.63 5.23
CA LEU A 43 2.13 2.72 4.31
C LEU A 43 3.25 3.02 3.30
N PHE A 44 4.51 3.05 3.75
CA PHE A 44 5.65 3.24 2.83
C PHE A 44 5.81 2.08 1.84
N ASN A 45 5.59 0.83 2.25
CA ASN A 45 5.64 -0.31 1.36
C ASN A 45 4.51 -0.27 0.31
N LEU A 46 3.28 0.08 0.71
CA LEU A 46 2.16 0.26 -0.22
C LEU A 46 2.44 1.40 -1.21
N TYR A 47 2.90 2.55 -0.70
CA TYR A 47 3.26 3.70 -1.53
C TYR A 47 4.36 3.36 -2.54
N SER A 48 5.42 2.68 -2.11
CA SER A 48 6.51 2.26 -3.00
C SER A 48 6.00 1.37 -4.14
N ASN A 49 5.09 0.44 -3.84
CA ASN A 49 4.49 -0.41 -4.86
C ASN A 49 3.63 0.38 -5.84
N SER A 50 2.78 1.27 -5.34
CA SER A 50 1.91 2.11 -6.17
C SER A 50 2.72 3.06 -7.06
N ARG A 51 3.75 3.70 -6.51
CA ARG A 51 4.66 4.57 -7.29
C ARG A 51 5.29 3.82 -8.46
N LYS A 52 5.75 2.58 -8.25
CA LYS A 52 6.31 1.74 -9.32
C LYS A 52 5.26 1.38 -10.37
N ALA A 53 4.06 1.00 -9.95
CA ALA A 53 2.96 0.66 -10.84
C ALA A 53 2.51 1.86 -11.70
N ILE A 54 2.41 3.04 -11.12
CA ILE A 54 2.10 4.31 -11.80
C ILE A 54 3.19 4.65 -12.81
N ARG A 55 4.46 4.53 -12.39
CA ARG A 55 5.63 4.82 -13.26
C ARG A 55 5.67 3.91 -14.48
N ARG A 56 5.39 2.61 -14.32
CA ARG A 56 5.32 1.66 -15.45
C ARG A 56 4.25 2.03 -16.46
N LYS A 57 3.12 2.58 -15.99
CA LYS A 57 2.01 3.00 -16.85
C LYS A 57 2.25 4.36 -17.52
N CYS A 58 3.21 5.15 -17.07
CA CYS A 58 3.56 6.47 -17.62
C CYS A 58 2.38 7.45 -17.64
N ILE A 59 1.61 7.55 -16.57
CA ILE A 59 0.45 8.43 -16.41
C ILE A 59 0.60 9.35 -15.20
N GLU A 60 -0.27 10.37 -15.13
CA GLU A 60 -0.47 11.11 -13.87
C GLU A 60 -0.98 10.18 -12.79
N GLY A 61 -0.25 10.10 -11.69
CA GLY A 61 -0.52 9.16 -10.63
C GLY A 61 -1.65 9.64 -9.70
N LYS A 62 -2.51 8.70 -9.31
CA LYS A 62 -3.54 8.93 -8.29
C LYS A 62 -3.52 7.81 -7.28
N ILE A 63 -3.51 8.20 -6.01
CA ILE A 63 -3.61 7.29 -4.87
C ILE A 63 -4.76 7.76 -4.00
N LEU A 64 -5.61 6.83 -3.58
CA LEU A 64 -6.70 7.07 -2.64
C LEU A 64 -6.54 6.14 -1.45
N ILE A 65 -6.45 6.71 -0.26
CA ILE A 65 -6.50 5.97 1.01
C ILE A 65 -7.89 6.17 1.60
N GLU A 66 -8.61 5.07 1.78
CA GLU A 66 -9.92 5.04 2.43
C GLU A 66 -9.77 4.39 3.82
N ILE A 67 -10.31 5.03 4.84
CA ILE A 67 -10.24 4.55 6.22
C ILE A 67 -11.65 4.50 6.79
N GLY A 68 -11.99 3.39 7.43
CA GLY A 68 -13.28 3.23 8.06
C GLY A 68 -13.28 2.14 9.11
N ILE A 69 -14.43 1.97 9.73
CA ILE A 69 -14.66 1.03 10.81
C ILE A 69 -15.98 0.30 10.58
N ASN A 70 -16.01 -0.97 10.90
CA ASN A 70 -17.26 -1.74 10.99
C ASN A 70 -17.34 -2.42 12.35
N ASP A 71 -18.33 -3.28 12.56
CA ASP A 71 -18.55 -3.92 13.86
C ASP A 71 -17.35 -4.70 14.39
N LYS A 72 -16.54 -5.28 13.52
CA LYS A 72 -15.44 -6.19 13.86
C LYS A 72 -14.06 -5.63 13.61
N TYR A 73 -13.90 -4.77 12.60
CA TYR A 73 -12.61 -4.36 12.07
C TYR A 73 -12.51 -2.86 11.84
N VAL A 74 -11.31 -2.33 12.02
CA VAL A 74 -10.85 -1.12 11.35
C VAL A 74 -10.27 -1.55 10.01
N PHE A 75 -10.61 -0.86 8.93
CA PHE A 75 -10.05 -1.13 7.61
C PHE A 75 -9.36 0.08 7.01
N LEU A 76 -8.32 -0.20 6.24
CA LEU A 76 -7.64 0.75 5.40
C LEU A 76 -7.56 0.15 4.00
N ARG A 77 -8.03 0.89 2.99
CA ARG A 77 -7.90 0.57 1.58
C ARG A 77 -6.92 1.53 0.93
N PHE A 78 -5.98 0.98 0.22
CA PHE A 78 -4.96 1.74 -0.50
C PHE A 78 -5.12 1.46 -1.99
N ASN A 79 -5.69 2.43 -2.70
CA ASN A 79 -5.98 2.35 -4.13
C ASN A 79 -4.94 3.11 -4.93
N ASP A 80 -4.56 2.61 -6.11
CA ASP A 80 -3.76 3.32 -7.10
C ASP A 80 -4.30 3.14 -8.52
N ASN A 81 -3.97 4.07 -9.40
CA ASN A 81 -4.32 4.02 -10.82
C ASN A 81 -3.19 3.50 -11.71
N GLY A 82 -2.23 2.76 -11.15
CA GLY A 82 -1.13 2.17 -11.89
C GLY A 82 -1.55 1.08 -12.88
N ASP A 83 -0.66 0.15 -13.15
CA ASP A 83 -0.88 -0.91 -14.15
C ASP A 83 -1.75 -2.09 -13.66
N GLY A 84 -2.18 -2.05 -12.38
CA GLY A 84 -3.05 -3.06 -11.80
C GLY A 84 -2.35 -4.36 -11.42
N ILE A 85 -3.12 -5.30 -10.88
CA ILE A 85 -2.63 -6.63 -10.47
C ILE A 85 -3.43 -7.69 -11.21
N PRO A 86 -2.79 -8.50 -12.07
CA PRO A 86 -3.45 -9.61 -12.74
C PRO A 86 -4.08 -10.59 -11.74
N GLU A 87 -5.25 -11.13 -12.08
CA GLU A 87 -6.00 -12.05 -11.20
C GLU A 87 -5.15 -13.21 -10.67
N LYS A 88 -4.36 -13.84 -11.55
CA LYS A 88 -3.43 -14.92 -11.20
C LYS A 88 -2.37 -14.55 -10.17
N ASN A 89 -2.10 -13.26 -9.97
CA ASN A 89 -1.06 -12.75 -9.08
C ASN A 89 -1.61 -12.28 -7.73
N LYS A 90 -2.93 -12.08 -7.58
CA LYS A 90 -3.54 -11.47 -6.39
C LYS A 90 -3.17 -12.16 -5.06
N HIS A 91 -2.99 -13.47 -5.07
CA HIS A 91 -2.52 -14.21 -3.89
C HIS A 91 -1.00 -14.28 -3.81
N ARG A 92 -0.32 -14.30 -4.96
CA ARG A 92 1.14 -14.48 -5.05
C ARG A 92 1.93 -13.25 -4.67
N VAL A 93 1.34 -12.04 -4.80
CA VAL A 93 2.02 -10.77 -4.50
C VAL A 93 2.49 -10.68 -3.05
N PHE A 94 1.92 -11.46 -2.14
CA PHE A 94 2.30 -11.52 -0.72
C PHE A 94 3.41 -12.55 -0.42
N ASN A 95 3.85 -13.32 -1.41
CA ASN A 95 4.93 -14.28 -1.24
C ASN A 95 6.28 -13.55 -1.22
N ALA A 96 7.20 -14.03 -0.37
CA ALA A 96 8.56 -13.50 -0.35
C ALA A 96 9.20 -13.62 -1.74
N PHE A 97 9.96 -12.58 -2.14
CA PHE A 97 10.68 -12.48 -3.40
C PHE A 97 9.81 -12.50 -4.67
N PHE A 98 8.49 -12.46 -4.55
CA PHE A 98 7.62 -12.30 -5.71
C PHE A 98 7.75 -10.87 -6.25
N SER A 99 8.12 -10.74 -7.51
CA SER A 99 8.17 -9.46 -8.22
C SER A 99 7.80 -9.69 -9.68
N THR A 100 7.03 -8.75 -10.25
CA THR A 100 6.78 -8.66 -11.69
C THR A 100 7.76 -7.70 -12.38
N SER A 101 8.64 -7.04 -11.61
CA SER A 101 9.66 -6.17 -12.15
C SER A 101 10.81 -7.00 -12.71
N THR A 102 11.25 -6.66 -13.91
CA THR A 102 12.49 -7.22 -14.48
C THR A 102 13.66 -6.85 -13.57
N PRO A 103 14.59 -7.77 -13.27
CA PRO A 103 15.81 -7.40 -12.56
C PRO A 103 16.50 -6.27 -13.32
N ALA A 104 16.91 -5.21 -12.61
CA ALA A 104 17.70 -4.16 -13.21
C ALA A 104 18.95 -4.78 -13.81
N SER A 105 19.26 -4.47 -15.08
CA SER A 105 20.55 -4.79 -15.65
C SER A 105 21.64 -4.10 -14.83
N PHE A 106 22.81 -4.70 -14.71
CA PHE A 106 23.96 -4.19 -13.93
C PHE A 106 24.39 -2.78 -14.31
N ASP A 107 23.95 -2.25 -15.45
CA ASP A 107 24.26 -0.92 -15.98
C ASP A 107 23.20 0.15 -15.68
N ALA A 108 22.17 -0.14 -14.88
CA ALA A 108 21.17 0.84 -14.51
C ALA A 108 21.72 1.88 -13.52
N PRO A 109 21.42 3.18 -13.68
CA PRO A 109 21.82 4.22 -12.73
C PRO A 109 21.37 3.87 -11.31
N GLN A 110 22.20 4.20 -10.30
CA GLN A 110 21.96 3.84 -8.89
C GLN A 110 20.58 4.27 -8.35
N ASN A 111 19.93 5.28 -8.94
CA ASN A 111 18.57 5.73 -8.58
C ASN A 111 17.46 4.79 -9.10
N GLU A 112 17.75 3.86 -10.00
CA GLU A 112 16.80 2.84 -10.48
C GLU A 112 16.94 1.52 -9.73
N GLN A 113 17.90 1.37 -8.84
CA GLN A 113 18.12 0.17 -8.01
C GLN A 113 17.07 -0.03 -6.91
N LEU A 114 16.03 0.78 -6.86
CA LEU A 114 14.82 0.49 -6.09
C LEU A 114 13.92 -0.54 -6.81
N VAL A 115 14.54 -1.53 -7.42
CA VAL A 115 13.86 -2.77 -7.78
C VAL A 115 13.43 -3.39 -6.46
N GLY A 116 12.11 -3.47 -6.25
CA GLY A 116 11.59 -4.00 -5.00
C GLY A 116 12.16 -5.39 -4.75
N THR A 117 12.65 -5.60 -3.53
CA THR A 117 13.18 -6.89 -3.08
C THR A 117 12.13 -8.01 -3.12
N GLY A 118 10.86 -7.70 -3.44
CA GLY A 118 9.74 -8.63 -3.34
C GLY A 118 9.35 -8.95 -1.90
N LEU A 119 9.81 -8.16 -0.92
CA LEU A 119 9.58 -8.39 0.51
C LEU A 119 8.56 -7.41 1.11
N GLY A 120 8.29 -6.26 0.49
CA GLY A 120 7.45 -5.21 1.05
C GLY A 120 6.04 -5.68 1.44
N LEU A 121 5.35 -6.40 0.56
CA LEU A 121 4.01 -6.94 0.84
C LEU A 121 4.04 -8.11 1.83
N LYS A 122 5.10 -8.92 1.83
CA LYS A 122 5.31 -9.98 2.83
C LYS A 122 5.46 -9.37 4.23
N ILE A 123 6.22 -8.29 4.37
CA ILE A 123 6.38 -7.56 5.62
C ILE A 123 5.02 -7.06 6.12
N ILE A 124 4.20 -6.46 5.26
CA ILE A 124 2.86 -6.02 5.64
C ILE A 124 2.02 -7.20 6.12
N LYS A 125 2.04 -8.32 5.38
CA LYS A 125 1.30 -9.52 5.75
C LYS A 125 1.70 -10.04 7.13
N ASP A 126 3.00 -10.05 7.43
CA ASP A 126 3.52 -10.52 8.72
C ASP A 126 3.12 -9.57 9.87
N ILE A 127 3.23 -8.25 9.68
CA ILE A 127 2.79 -7.25 10.66
C ILE A 127 1.29 -7.41 10.94
N VAL A 128 0.47 -7.38 9.91
CA VAL A 128 -0.99 -7.49 10.03
C VAL A 128 -1.40 -8.82 10.67
N GLY A 129 -0.74 -9.91 10.29
CA GLY A 129 -0.97 -11.24 10.86
C GLY A 129 -0.66 -11.32 12.37
N SER A 130 0.35 -10.61 12.85
CA SER A 130 0.68 -10.55 14.29
C SER A 130 -0.43 -9.93 15.13
N TYR A 131 -1.27 -9.10 14.52
CA TYR A 131 -2.47 -8.49 15.12
C TYR A 131 -3.77 -9.23 14.76
N LYS A 132 -3.67 -10.46 14.28
CA LYS A 132 -4.82 -11.27 13.80
C LYS A 132 -5.65 -10.58 12.72
N GLY A 133 -5.03 -9.66 12.00
CA GLY A 133 -5.61 -8.96 10.86
C GLY A 133 -5.34 -9.66 9.54
N THR A 134 -5.79 -9.04 8.47
CA THR A 134 -5.61 -9.55 7.10
C THR A 134 -5.22 -8.44 6.14
N ILE A 135 -4.44 -8.79 5.11
CA ILE A 135 -4.24 -7.96 3.93
C ILE A 135 -4.67 -8.76 2.69
N LYS A 136 -5.41 -8.15 1.80
CA LYS A 136 -5.89 -8.75 0.55
C LYS A 136 -5.85 -7.75 -0.59
N VAL A 137 -5.72 -8.26 -1.81
CA VAL A 137 -6.06 -7.51 -3.02
C VAL A 137 -7.56 -7.63 -3.23
N VAL A 138 -8.24 -6.49 -3.31
CA VAL A 138 -9.70 -6.42 -3.48
C VAL A 138 -10.04 -5.60 -4.73
N THR A 139 -11.32 -5.59 -5.11
CA THR A 139 -11.81 -4.72 -6.19
C THR A 139 -11.52 -3.26 -5.84
N PRO A 140 -10.82 -2.51 -6.70
CA PRO A 140 -10.52 -1.11 -6.44
C PRO A 140 -11.78 -0.24 -6.48
N THR A 141 -11.70 0.92 -5.85
CA THR A 141 -12.67 2.00 -6.00
C THR A 141 -12.71 2.46 -7.45
N ASP A 142 -13.87 2.90 -7.93
CA ASP A 142 -14.05 3.32 -9.32
C ASP A 142 -13.04 4.41 -9.73
N GLY A 143 -12.43 4.24 -10.90
CA GLY A 143 -11.35 5.10 -11.38
C GLY A 143 -9.93 4.68 -10.95
N TYR A 144 -9.78 3.61 -10.16
CA TYR A 144 -8.50 3.04 -9.76
C TYR A 144 -8.28 1.65 -10.35
N ALA A 145 -7.02 1.20 -10.41
CA ALA A 145 -6.63 -0.04 -11.07
C ALA A 145 -6.32 -1.17 -10.10
N SER A 146 -5.88 -0.85 -8.88
CA SER A 146 -5.61 -1.83 -7.83
C SER A 146 -6.01 -1.31 -6.46
N CYS A 147 -6.32 -2.23 -5.54
CA CYS A 147 -6.61 -1.92 -4.16
C CYS A 147 -6.07 -2.99 -3.22
N PHE A 148 -5.26 -2.57 -2.24
CA PHE A 148 -4.91 -3.39 -1.09
C PHE A 148 -5.81 -3.02 0.10
N GLU A 149 -6.50 -4.00 0.67
CA GLU A 149 -7.32 -3.81 1.86
C GLU A 149 -6.65 -4.47 3.07
N ILE A 150 -6.38 -3.66 4.10
CA ILE A 150 -5.93 -4.11 5.41
C ILE A 150 -7.11 -4.07 6.36
N LYS A 151 -7.33 -5.14 7.12
CA LYS A 151 -8.30 -5.21 8.21
C LYS A 151 -7.62 -5.59 9.50
N ILE A 152 -7.81 -4.78 10.54
CA ILE A 152 -7.30 -5.04 11.89
C ILE A 152 -8.51 -5.22 12.82
N PRO A 153 -8.59 -6.29 13.62
CA PRO A 153 -9.66 -6.47 14.59
C PRO A 153 -9.72 -5.30 15.58
N LYS A 154 -10.92 -4.89 15.96
CA LYS A 154 -11.12 -3.82 16.96
C LYS A 154 -10.77 -4.29 18.38
N ASN A 155 -10.95 -5.58 18.65
CA ASN A 155 -10.64 -6.20 19.93
C ASN A 155 -9.86 -7.50 19.67
N ILE A 156 -8.84 -7.73 20.46
CA ILE A 156 -8.16 -9.03 20.53
C ILE A 156 -8.91 -9.85 21.59
N SER A 157 -9.90 -10.58 21.16
CA SER A 157 -10.53 -11.59 22.02
C SER A 157 -9.80 -12.92 21.88
#